data_d594305e4c7b38d7b3809e8fa4f76262
#
_entry.id   d594305e4c7b38d7b3809e8fa4f76262
#
_cell.length_a   1.000
_cell.length_b   1.000
_cell.length_c   1.000
_cell.angle_alpha   90.00
_cell.angle_beta   90.00
_cell.angle_gamma   90.00
#
_symmetry.space_group_name_H-M   'P 1'
#
loop_
_entity.id
_entity.type
_entity.pdbx_description
1 polymer ?
#
loop_
_entity_poly.entity_id
_entity_poly.type
_entity_poly.pdbx_seq_one_letter_code
_entity_poly.pdbx_strand_id
1 'polypeptide(L)'
;MTDNRPISTAIITSDGKVLMIRRRVAEGELLWAFPGGGIEQGETPEQAAVRETTEEVGLEVKAVKILGDRVHPKSGHHMTYVACELVAGEAHVADAEELAEVEWLTHGQLPERVPYGLFDKVQAHLDEVLPH
;
A
#
# COMPACT_ATOMS: atom_id res chain seq x y z
N MET A 1 -6.14 16.20 18.96
CA MET A 1 -4.83 16.43 18.33
C MET A 1 -4.71 15.55 17.10
N THR A 2 -4.36 16.14 15.97
CA THR A 2 -4.24 15.39 14.73
C THR A 2 -2.93 14.60 14.72
N ASP A 3 -2.99 13.33 14.34
CA ASP A 3 -1.79 12.52 14.18
C ASP A 3 -1.15 12.90 12.83
N ASN A 4 0.00 13.54 12.88
CA ASN A 4 0.75 13.95 11.70
C ASN A 4 1.94 13.04 11.40
N ARG A 5 1.94 11.84 11.97
CA ARG A 5 3.00 10.88 11.74
C ARG A 5 3.11 10.57 10.25
N PRO A 6 4.33 10.55 9.70
CA PRO A 6 4.50 10.16 8.29
C PRO A 6 4.07 8.71 8.08
N ILE A 7 3.59 8.43 6.87
CA ILE A 7 3.07 7.12 6.50
C ILE A 7 3.95 6.52 5.41
N SER A 8 4.19 5.21 5.50
CA SER A 8 4.84 4.44 4.46
C SER A 8 3.84 3.49 3.83
N THR A 9 3.84 3.42 2.51
CA THR A 9 2.90 2.61 1.74
C THR A 9 3.67 1.64 0.86
N ALA A 10 3.29 0.37 0.90
CA ALA A 10 3.96 -0.69 0.15
C ALA A 10 3.26 -0.97 -1.17
N ILE A 11 4.00 -0.86 -2.27
CA ILE A 11 3.51 -1.21 -3.60
C ILE A 11 4.12 -2.58 -3.93
N ILE A 12 3.33 -3.64 -3.71
CA ILE A 12 3.79 -5.02 -3.75
C ILE A 12 3.33 -5.67 -5.05
N THR A 13 4.28 -6.08 -5.89
CA THR A 13 3.94 -6.75 -7.15
C THR A 13 4.43 -8.19 -7.14
N SER A 14 3.65 -9.07 -7.76
CA SER A 14 3.97 -10.49 -7.92
C SER A 14 3.10 -11.08 -9.01
N ASP A 15 3.68 -11.90 -9.87
CA ASP A 15 2.96 -12.60 -10.95
C ASP A 15 2.08 -11.69 -11.82
N GLY A 16 2.57 -10.50 -12.15
CA GLY A 16 1.87 -9.56 -13.01
C GLY A 16 0.69 -8.85 -12.35
N LYS A 17 0.65 -8.85 -11.01
CA LYS A 17 -0.43 -8.21 -10.24
C LYS A 17 0.15 -7.37 -9.12
N VAL A 18 -0.65 -6.43 -8.63
CA VAL A 18 -0.34 -5.60 -7.47
C VAL A 18 -1.34 -5.88 -6.35
N LEU A 19 -0.86 -5.88 -5.11
CA LEU A 19 -1.72 -6.12 -3.96
C LEU A 19 -2.39 -4.84 -3.51
N MET A 20 -3.72 -4.89 -3.38
CA MET A 20 -4.47 -3.82 -2.74
C MET A 20 -5.28 -4.39 -1.59
N ILE A 21 -5.60 -3.52 -0.65
CA ILE A 21 -6.41 -3.85 0.51
C ILE A 21 -7.65 -2.98 0.50
N ARG A 22 -8.72 -3.48 1.10
CA ARG A 22 -9.91 -2.69 1.32
C ARG A 22 -9.92 -2.32 2.79
N ARG A 23 -9.62 -1.05 3.05
CA ARG A 23 -9.41 -0.54 4.41
C ARG A 23 -10.73 -0.07 5.02
N ARG A 24 -10.92 -0.39 6.30
CA ARG A 24 -12.01 0.17 7.09
C ARG A 24 -11.62 1.56 7.54
N VAL A 25 -12.50 2.53 7.31
CA VAL A 25 -12.27 3.91 7.77
C VAL A 25 -13.40 4.33 8.69
N ALA A 26 -13.28 5.52 9.26
CA ALA A 26 -14.31 6.06 10.14
C ALA A 26 -15.67 6.04 9.44
N GLU A 27 -16.75 5.89 10.20
CA GLU A 27 -18.12 5.87 9.71
C GLU A 27 -18.49 4.62 8.89
N GLY A 28 -17.65 3.60 8.92
CA GLY A 28 -17.97 2.32 8.28
C GLY A 28 -17.72 2.25 6.79
N GLU A 29 -17.17 3.29 6.19
CA GLU A 29 -16.77 3.24 4.78
C GLU A 29 -15.61 2.29 4.57
N LEU A 30 -15.51 1.75 3.35
CA LEU A 30 -14.41 0.90 2.94
C LEU A 30 -13.71 1.55 1.76
N LEU A 31 -12.39 1.67 1.84
CA LEU A 31 -11.59 2.26 0.77
C LEU A 31 -10.51 1.31 0.28
N TRP A 32 -10.36 1.23 -1.03
CA TRP A 32 -9.25 0.49 -1.63
C TRP A 32 -7.98 1.33 -1.51
N ALA A 33 -6.92 0.69 -1.03
CA ALA A 33 -5.64 1.32 -0.80
C ALA A 33 -4.53 0.28 -0.89
N PHE A 34 -3.27 0.73 -0.80
CA PHE A 34 -2.14 -0.19 -0.67
C PHE A 34 -1.84 -0.42 0.81
N PRO A 35 -1.24 -1.57 1.18
CA PRO A 35 -0.83 -1.80 2.55
C PRO A 35 0.13 -0.71 3.04
N GLY A 36 0.02 -0.34 4.30
CA GLY A 36 0.89 0.68 4.86
C GLY A 36 0.39 1.20 6.20
N GLY A 37 1.17 2.08 6.79
CA GLY A 37 0.83 2.69 8.06
C GLY A 37 1.90 3.65 8.54
N GLY A 38 1.78 4.10 9.79
CA GLY A 38 2.68 5.09 10.36
C GLY A 38 4.11 4.60 10.50
N ILE A 39 5.05 5.47 10.15
CA ILE A 39 6.48 5.21 10.35
C ILE A 39 6.79 5.47 11.81
N GLU A 40 7.39 4.51 12.48
CA GLU A 40 7.75 4.62 13.89
C GLU A 40 9.08 5.35 14.05
N GLN A 41 9.28 5.91 15.25
CA GLN A 41 10.51 6.61 15.54
C GLN A 41 11.73 5.70 15.33
N GLY A 42 12.72 6.19 14.57
CA GLY A 42 13.93 5.43 14.27
C GLY A 42 13.79 4.46 13.09
N GLU A 43 12.60 4.37 12.52
CA GLU A 43 12.31 3.46 11.41
C GLU A 43 12.43 4.21 10.08
N THR A 44 13.00 3.56 9.06
CA THR A 44 13.00 4.13 7.71
C THR A 44 11.68 3.82 7.04
N PRO A 45 11.31 4.56 5.97
CA PRO A 45 10.09 4.23 5.20
C PRO A 45 10.09 2.79 4.67
N GLU A 46 11.25 2.29 4.23
CA GLU A 46 11.39 0.92 3.76
C GLU A 46 11.09 -0.09 4.86
N GLN A 47 11.63 0.14 6.05
CA GLN A 47 11.38 -0.74 7.20
C GLN A 47 9.91 -0.72 7.60
N ALA A 48 9.29 0.45 7.59
CA ALA A 48 7.88 0.59 7.92
C ALA A 48 6.99 -0.14 6.92
N ALA A 49 7.30 -0.04 5.61
CA ALA A 49 6.53 -0.73 4.57
C ALA A 49 6.58 -2.25 4.77
N VAL A 50 7.75 -2.79 5.08
CA VAL A 50 7.93 -4.23 5.33
C VAL A 50 7.15 -4.67 6.57
N ARG A 51 7.29 -3.95 7.66
CA ARG A 51 6.62 -4.26 8.92
C ARG A 51 5.09 -4.20 8.79
N GLU A 52 4.57 -3.12 8.22
CA GLU A 52 3.12 -2.94 8.05
C GLU A 52 2.52 -4.02 7.15
N THR A 53 3.24 -4.42 6.11
CA THR A 53 2.79 -5.48 5.21
C THR A 53 2.62 -6.80 5.97
N THR A 54 3.58 -7.15 6.83
CA THR A 54 3.48 -8.35 7.66
C THR A 54 2.30 -8.27 8.62
N GLU A 55 2.13 -7.12 9.28
CA GLU A 55 1.06 -6.93 10.25
C GLU A 55 -0.33 -6.97 9.63
N GLU A 56 -0.49 -6.35 8.45
CA GLU A 56 -1.80 -6.21 7.83
C GLU A 56 -2.22 -7.41 6.98
N VAL A 57 -1.30 -7.95 6.20
CA VAL A 57 -1.65 -8.97 5.19
C VAL A 57 -0.85 -10.28 5.30
N GLY A 58 0.01 -10.39 6.30
CA GLY A 58 0.74 -11.63 6.56
C GLY A 58 1.82 -12.00 5.54
N LEU A 59 2.31 -11.02 4.78
CA LEU A 59 3.35 -11.27 3.78
C LEU A 59 4.72 -10.85 4.27
N GLU A 60 5.72 -11.61 3.86
CA GLU A 60 7.11 -11.19 3.95
C GLU A 60 7.49 -10.58 2.61
N VAL A 61 7.92 -9.34 2.62
CA VAL A 61 8.32 -8.62 1.42
C VAL A 61 9.70 -8.00 1.61
N LYS A 62 10.32 -7.67 0.48
CA LYS A 62 11.60 -6.98 0.44
C LYS A 62 11.37 -5.61 -0.18
N ALA A 63 11.81 -4.55 0.49
CA ALA A 63 11.77 -3.21 -0.07
C ALA A 63 12.84 -3.11 -1.17
N VAL A 64 12.43 -2.62 -2.34
CA VAL A 64 13.31 -2.51 -3.51
C VAL A 64 13.78 -1.07 -3.71
N LYS A 65 12.85 -0.14 -3.74
CA LYS A 65 13.17 1.28 -3.92
C LYS A 65 12.01 2.17 -3.50
N ILE A 66 12.33 3.41 -3.17
CA ILE A 66 11.32 4.43 -2.93
C ILE A 66 10.87 4.98 -4.29
N LEU A 67 9.57 4.97 -4.55
CA LEU A 67 9.00 5.48 -5.79
C LEU A 67 8.84 6.99 -5.75
N GLY A 68 8.54 7.53 -4.59
CA GLY A 68 8.35 8.95 -4.38
C GLY A 68 7.58 9.19 -3.10
N ASP A 69 7.34 10.46 -2.81
CA ASP A 69 6.60 10.87 -1.63
C ASP A 69 5.74 12.09 -1.97
N ARG A 70 4.72 12.29 -1.17
CA ARG A 70 3.84 13.48 -1.30
C ARG A 70 3.05 13.69 -0.01
N VAL A 71 2.46 14.88 0.09
CA VAL A 71 1.43 15.14 1.11
C VAL A 71 0.09 14.71 0.48
N HIS A 72 -0.60 13.78 1.13
CA HIS A 72 -1.86 13.26 0.61
C HIS A 72 -2.92 14.38 0.59
N PRO A 73 -3.62 14.59 -0.53
CA PRO A 73 -4.53 15.73 -0.67
C PRO A 73 -5.72 15.73 0.27
N LYS A 74 -6.12 14.56 0.76
CA LYS A 74 -7.26 14.45 1.68
C LYS A 74 -6.85 14.40 3.13
N SER A 75 -5.86 13.57 3.47
CA SER A 75 -5.48 13.34 4.86
C SER A 75 -4.46 14.34 5.40
N GLY A 76 -3.68 14.97 4.52
CA GLY A 76 -2.59 15.84 4.93
C GLY A 76 -1.34 15.12 5.44
N HIS A 77 -1.36 13.80 5.46
CA HIS A 77 -0.18 13.01 5.87
C HIS A 77 0.89 13.04 4.79
N HIS A 78 2.15 13.12 5.22
CA HIS A 78 3.29 12.88 4.34
C HIS A 78 3.39 11.39 4.09
N MET A 79 3.29 10.98 2.85
CA MET A 79 3.30 9.57 2.46
C MET A 79 4.48 9.24 1.57
N THR A 80 5.19 8.18 1.90
CA THR A 80 6.29 7.64 1.10
C THR A 80 5.83 6.31 0.51
N TYR A 81 6.01 6.14 -0.78
CA TYR A 81 5.60 4.94 -1.51
C TYR A 81 6.82 4.09 -1.83
N VAL A 82 6.81 2.85 -1.38
CA VAL A 82 7.96 1.93 -1.48
C VAL A 82 7.59 0.74 -2.35
N ALA A 83 8.34 0.53 -3.43
CA ALA A 83 8.17 -0.66 -4.27
C ALA A 83 8.74 -1.86 -3.53
N CYS A 84 7.96 -2.93 -3.44
CA CYS A 84 8.34 -4.15 -2.71
C CYS A 84 8.14 -5.38 -3.58
N GLU A 85 8.98 -6.40 -3.34
CA GLU A 85 8.86 -7.72 -3.95
C GLU A 85 8.38 -8.71 -2.89
N LEU A 86 7.52 -9.64 -3.31
CA LEU A 86 7.07 -10.72 -2.45
C LEU A 86 8.20 -11.72 -2.22
N VAL A 87 8.47 -12.04 -0.97
CA VAL A 87 9.45 -13.05 -0.59
C VAL A 87 8.76 -14.36 -0.19
N ALA A 88 7.74 -14.29 0.66
CA ALA A 88 7.05 -15.48 1.16
C ALA A 88 5.65 -15.13 1.70
N GLY A 89 4.81 -16.15 1.77
CA GLY A 89 3.50 -16.06 2.39
C GLY A 89 2.36 -15.92 1.39
N GLU A 90 1.14 -16.01 1.90
CA GLU A 90 -0.08 -15.77 1.13
C GLU A 90 -0.82 -14.58 1.74
N ALA A 91 -1.23 -13.65 0.88
CA ALA A 91 -1.94 -12.46 1.33
C ALA A 91 -3.29 -12.84 1.94
N HIS A 92 -3.55 -12.32 3.12
CA HIS A 92 -4.82 -12.53 3.81
C HIS A 92 -5.07 -11.35 4.75
N VAL A 93 -6.28 -11.23 5.25
CA VAL A 93 -6.60 -10.21 6.25
C VAL A 93 -6.05 -10.67 7.59
N ALA A 94 -4.86 -10.19 7.94
CA ALA A 94 -4.23 -10.51 9.22
C ALA A 94 -4.70 -9.56 10.32
N ASP A 95 -5.10 -8.36 9.95
CA ASP A 95 -5.63 -7.35 10.87
C ASP A 95 -7.07 -7.01 10.49
N ALA A 96 -8.01 -7.77 11.01
CA ALA A 96 -9.43 -7.62 10.68
C ALA A 96 -10.06 -6.33 11.21
N GLU A 97 -9.43 -5.66 12.17
CA GLU A 97 -9.90 -4.37 12.66
C GLU A 97 -9.65 -3.26 11.66
N GLU A 98 -8.54 -3.35 10.94
CA GLU A 98 -8.13 -2.35 9.95
C GLU A 98 -8.63 -2.67 8.54
N LEU A 99 -8.68 -3.96 8.17
CA LEU A 99 -8.94 -4.41 6.81
C LEU A 99 -10.18 -5.28 6.70
N ALA A 100 -10.91 -5.11 5.59
CA ALA A 100 -12.03 -5.97 5.24
C ALA A 100 -11.65 -7.02 4.18
N GLU A 101 -10.75 -6.68 3.24
CA GLU A 101 -10.37 -7.56 2.13
C GLU A 101 -8.95 -7.31 1.68
N VAL A 102 -8.38 -8.32 1.03
CA VAL A 102 -7.13 -8.20 0.26
C VAL A 102 -7.38 -8.76 -1.13
N GLU A 103 -6.72 -8.19 -2.13
CA GLU A 103 -6.91 -8.65 -3.52
C GLU A 103 -5.68 -8.35 -4.36
N TRP A 104 -5.26 -9.33 -5.17
CA TRP A 104 -4.24 -9.11 -6.19
C TRP A 104 -4.93 -8.65 -7.46
N LEU A 105 -4.53 -7.50 -7.98
CA LEU A 105 -5.17 -6.88 -9.15
C LEU A 105 -4.23 -6.82 -10.34
N THR A 106 -4.79 -7.09 -11.53
CA THR A 106 -4.10 -6.83 -12.79
C THR A 106 -4.14 -5.33 -13.07
N HIS A 107 -3.30 -4.87 -13.99
CA HIS A 107 -3.28 -3.48 -14.42
C HIS A 107 -4.68 -2.99 -14.84
N GLY A 108 -5.39 -3.81 -15.63
CA GLY A 108 -6.72 -3.45 -16.13
C GLY A 108 -7.81 -3.35 -15.07
N GLN A 109 -7.60 -4.00 -13.91
CA GLN A 109 -8.56 -3.95 -12.81
C GLN A 109 -8.40 -2.71 -11.92
N LEU A 110 -7.25 -2.04 -11.98
CA LEU A 110 -6.97 -0.87 -11.12
C LEU A 110 -8.01 0.24 -11.25
N PRO A 111 -8.42 0.67 -12.46
CA PRO A 111 -9.43 1.72 -12.57
C PRO A 111 -10.78 1.37 -11.94
N GLU A 112 -11.10 0.07 -11.84
CA GLU A 112 -12.34 -0.38 -11.21
C GLU A 112 -12.32 -0.19 -9.70
N ARG A 113 -11.12 -0.28 -9.08
CA ARG A 113 -10.96 -0.13 -7.63
C ARG A 113 -10.65 1.30 -7.23
N VAL A 114 -9.91 2.03 -8.07
CA VAL A 114 -9.48 3.42 -7.79
C VAL A 114 -9.82 4.32 -8.98
N PRO A 115 -11.12 4.58 -9.21
CA PRO A 115 -11.54 5.40 -10.35
C PRO A 115 -11.04 6.83 -10.31
N TYR A 116 -10.65 7.31 -9.13
CA TYR A 116 -10.07 8.64 -8.95
C TYR A 116 -8.56 8.68 -9.28
N GLY A 117 -7.96 7.54 -9.63
CA GLY A 117 -6.56 7.45 -10.03
C GLY A 117 -5.60 7.25 -8.88
N LEU A 118 -4.34 7.05 -9.24
CA LEU A 118 -3.24 6.83 -8.31
C LEU A 118 -2.26 8.00 -8.37
N PHE A 119 -1.41 8.12 -7.33
CA PHE A 119 -0.26 9.03 -7.36
C PHE A 119 0.58 8.74 -8.60
N ASP A 120 0.97 9.79 -9.34
CA ASP A 120 1.66 9.67 -10.63
C ASP A 120 2.85 8.72 -10.62
N LYS A 121 3.68 8.79 -9.58
CA LYS A 121 4.89 7.96 -9.50
C LYS A 121 4.56 6.49 -9.26
N VAL A 122 3.46 6.20 -8.58
CA VAL A 122 2.96 4.84 -8.39
C VAL A 122 2.38 4.33 -9.71
N GLN A 123 1.56 5.15 -10.37
CA GLN A 123 0.97 4.76 -11.66
C GLN A 123 2.06 4.47 -12.69
N ALA A 124 3.08 5.33 -12.79
CA ALA A 124 4.18 5.13 -13.72
C ALA A 124 4.93 3.82 -13.45
N HIS A 125 5.16 3.50 -12.18
CA HIS A 125 5.82 2.25 -11.79
C HIS A 125 4.98 1.03 -12.20
N LEU A 126 3.67 1.07 -11.93
CA LEU A 126 2.78 -0.04 -12.26
C LEU A 126 2.60 -0.19 -13.78
N ASP A 127 2.60 0.92 -14.52
CA ASP A 127 2.57 0.87 -15.98
C ASP A 127 3.81 0.19 -16.55
N GLU A 128 4.93 0.32 -15.86
CA GLU A 128 6.20 -0.28 -16.27
C GLU A 128 6.29 -1.77 -15.92
N VAL A 129 5.85 -2.16 -14.71
CA VAL A 129 6.09 -3.51 -14.19
C VAL A 129 4.93 -4.48 -14.36
N LEU A 130 3.71 -4.00 -14.59
CA LEU A 130 2.55 -4.87 -14.80
C LEU A 130 2.24 -5.00 -16.28
N PRO A 131 1.90 -6.22 -16.76
CA PRO A 131 1.45 -6.40 -18.14
C PRO A 131 0.09 -5.71 -18.36
N HIS A 132 -0.07 -5.12 -19.56
CA HIS A 132 -1.33 -4.48 -19.91
C HIS A 132 -1.55 -4.37 -21.42
#